data_e2e1d811e48e40f6db956aa26c5f1f3f
#
_entry.id   e2e1d811e48e40f6db956aa26c5f1f3f
#
_cell.length_a   1.000
_cell.length_b   1.000
_cell.length_c   1.000
_cell.angle_alpha   90.00
_cell.angle_beta   90.00
_cell.angle_gamma   90.00
#
_symmetry.space_group_name_H-M   'P 1'
#
loop_
_entity.id
_entity.type
_entity.pdbx_description
1 polymer ?
#
loop_
_entity_poly.entity_id
_entity_poly.type
_entity_poly.pdbx_seq_one_letter_code
_entity_poly.pdbx_strand_id
1 'polypeptide(L)'
;MNTAVAEKAVIGIMLIEPDRQSEAFKSLTAQMFSIKYLGDIFLLCKELDRRGERADAVSIISRCKENIKAIAYECAQTVPSVSGFNTYINCVLDGYRKRL
;
A
#
# COMPACT_ATOMS: atom_id res chain seq x y z
N MET A 1 11.78 -5.45 11.80
CA MET A 1 11.02 -4.29 11.26
C MET A 1 9.61 -4.32 11.83
N ASN A 2 9.10 -3.16 12.19
CA ASN A 2 7.74 -3.01 12.70
C ASN A 2 6.74 -3.22 11.55
N THR A 3 5.68 -4.01 11.78
CA THR A 3 4.68 -4.30 10.74
C THR A 3 3.99 -3.02 10.24
N ALA A 4 3.68 -2.07 11.13
CA ALA A 4 3.05 -0.81 10.72
C ALA A 4 3.96 -0.01 9.78
N VAL A 5 5.26 0.02 10.05
CA VAL A 5 6.23 0.68 9.19
C VAL A 5 6.28 0.01 7.82
N ALA A 6 6.27 -1.32 7.80
CA ALA A 6 6.27 -2.09 6.54
C ALA A 6 4.99 -1.85 5.75
N GLU A 7 3.84 -1.80 6.42
CA GLU A 7 2.56 -1.53 5.75
C GLU A 7 2.56 -0.17 5.08
N LYS A 8 3.05 0.85 5.77
CA LYS A 8 3.15 2.21 5.20
C LYS A 8 4.13 2.25 4.04
N ALA A 9 5.24 1.52 4.15
CA ALA A 9 6.24 1.46 3.08
C ALA A 9 5.67 0.79 1.82
N VAL A 10 4.93 -0.30 1.98
CA VAL A 10 4.28 -0.97 0.84
C VAL A 10 3.34 -0.01 0.11
N ILE A 11 2.46 0.65 0.85
CA ILE A 11 1.52 1.60 0.26
C ILE A 11 2.27 2.75 -0.40
N GLY A 12 3.28 3.30 0.28
CA GLY A 12 4.07 4.41 -0.28
C GLY A 12 4.72 4.06 -1.61
N ILE A 13 5.36 2.89 -1.69
CA ILE A 13 6.00 2.44 -2.93
C ILE A 13 4.96 2.24 -4.02
N MET A 14 3.80 1.65 -3.70
CA MET A 14 2.73 1.47 -4.68
C MET A 14 2.28 2.80 -5.28
N LEU A 15 2.25 3.87 -4.49
CA LEU A 15 1.79 5.18 -4.94
C LEU A 15 2.85 5.91 -5.78
N ILE A 16 4.14 5.79 -5.43
CA ILE A 16 5.20 6.50 -6.16
C ILE A 16 5.73 5.69 -7.35
N GLU A 17 5.56 4.37 -7.34
CA GLU A 17 5.94 3.49 -8.45
C GLU A 17 4.79 2.56 -8.79
N PRO A 18 3.71 3.09 -9.39
CA PRO A 18 2.51 2.28 -9.66
C PRO A 18 2.75 1.05 -10.51
N ASP A 19 3.78 1.06 -11.35
CA ASP A 19 4.11 -0.09 -12.19
C ASP A 19 4.53 -1.31 -11.37
N ARG A 20 4.89 -1.12 -10.10
CA ARG A 20 5.29 -2.20 -9.21
C ARG A 20 4.14 -2.74 -8.36
N GLN A 21 2.95 -2.17 -8.47
CA GLN A 21 1.80 -2.62 -7.67
C GLN A 21 1.48 -4.11 -7.86
N SER A 22 1.71 -4.64 -9.05
CA SER A 22 1.46 -6.06 -9.33
C SER A 22 2.26 -6.99 -8.42
N GLU A 23 3.45 -6.57 -7.97
CA GLU A 23 4.27 -7.36 -7.05
C GLU A 23 3.55 -7.54 -5.70
N ALA A 24 2.90 -6.49 -5.21
CA ALA A 24 2.13 -6.55 -3.97
C ALA A 24 0.83 -7.34 -4.17
N PHE A 25 0.16 -7.17 -5.30
CA PHE A 25 -1.10 -7.86 -5.58
C PHE A 25 -0.94 -9.38 -5.63
N LYS A 26 0.24 -9.89 -5.95
CA LYS A 26 0.50 -11.33 -6.00
C LYS A 26 0.52 -11.96 -4.62
N SER A 27 0.88 -11.22 -3.59
CA SER A 27 1.10 -11.76 -2.25
C SER A 27 0.13 -11.26 -1.21
N LEU A 28 -0.47 -10.09 -1.40
CA LEU A 28 -1.26 -9.42 -0.37
C LEU A 28 -2.69 -9.18 -0.81
N THR A 29 -3.57 -9.09 0.19
CA THR A 29 -4.94 -8.60 0.03
C THR A 29 -5.15 -7.47 1.03
N ALA A 30 -6.20 -6.68 0.84
CA ALA A 30 -6.49 -5.54 1.72
C ALA A 30 -6.63 -5.94 3.19
N GLN A 31 -7.23 -7.12 3.46
CA GLN A 31 -7.45 -7.58 4.84
C GLN A 31 -6.17 -7.94 5.57
N MET A 32 -5.06 -8.10 4.85
CA MET A 32 -3.76 -8.42 5.48
C MET A 32 -3.12 -7.21 6.15
N PHE A 33 -3.62 -6.01 5.88
CA PHE A 33 -3.13 -4.80 6.53
C PHE A 33 -3.78 -4.65 7.91
N SER A 34 -2.97 -4.49 8.95
CA SER A 34 -3.47 -4.27 10.30
C SER A 34 -4.05 -2.88 10.48
N ILE A 35 -3.56 -1.93 9.68
CA ILE A 35 -4.07 -0.55 9.68
C ILE A 35 -5.14 -0.46 8.60
N LYS A 36 -6.38 -0.32 9.04
CA LYS A 36 -7.53 -0.37 8.13
C LYS A 36 -7.44 0.61 6.97
N TYR A 37 -7.01 1.85 7.23
CA TYR A 37 -6.92 2.86 6.18
C TYR A 37 -5.93 2.48 5.09
N LEU A 38 -4.86 1.77 5.45
CA LEU A 38 -3.89 1.30 4.46
C LEU A 38 -4.47 0.19 3.60
N GLY A 39 -5.26 -0.70 4.22
CA GLY A 39 -6.00 -1.71 3.48
C GLY A 39 -7.00 -1.09 2.51
N ASP A 40 -7.66 0.00 2.90
CA ASP A 40 -8.60 0.71 2.04
C ASP A 40 -7.88 1.32 0.82
N ILE A 41 -6.70 1.90 1.03
CA ILE A 41 -5.88 2.45 -0.07
C ILE A 41 -5.43 1.32 -1.00
N PHE A 42 -4.99 0.21 -0.43
CA PHE A 42 -4.59 -0.98 -1.21
C PHE A 42 -5.75 -1.46 -2.10
N LEU A 43 -6.93 -1.55 -1.52
CA LEU A 43 -8.13 -1.98 -2.25
C LEU A 43 -8.47 -1.03 -3.40
N LEU A 44 -8.34 0.27 -3.17
CA LEU A 44 -8.58 1.27 -4.21
C LEU A 44 -7.58 1.12 -5.36
N CYS A 45 -6.31 0.89 -5.04
CA CYS A 45 -5.29 0.64 -6.07
C CYS A 45 -5.65 -0.59 -6.91
N LYS A 46 -6.07 -1.66 -6.25
CA LYS A 46 -6.45 -2.89 -6.94
C LYS A 46 -7.68 -2.69 -7.82
N GLU A 47 -8.65 -1.92 -7.35
CA GLU A 47 -9.85 -1.60 -8.11
C GLU A 47 -9.53 -0.81 -9.38
N LEU A 48 -8.66 0.19 -9.28
CA LEU A 48 -8.23 0.95 -10.44
C LEU A 48 -7.43 0.10 -11.42
N ASP A 49 -6.55 -0.77 -10.90
CA ASP A 49 -5.79 -1.69 -11.73
C ASP A 49 -6.73 -2.59 -12.54
N ARG A 50 -7.77 -3.12 -11.89
CA ARG A 50 -8.77 -3.96 -12.54
C ARG A 50 -9.50 -3.24 -13.67
N ARG A 51 -9.66 -1.92 -13.56
CA ARG A 51 -10.30 -1.08 -14.58
C ARG A 51 -9.33 -0.62 -15.65
N GLY A 52 -8.04 -0.97 -15.55
CA GLY A 52 -7.02 -0.49 -16.47
C GLY A 52 -6.61 0.95 -16.24
N GLU A 53 -6.91 1.50 -15.06
CA GLU A 53 -6.55 2.89 -14.70
C GLU A 53 -5.28 2.90 -13.86
N ARG A 54 -4.46 3.92 -14.07
CA ARG A 54 -3.22 4.09 -13.30
C ARG A 54 -3.54 4.63 -11.91
N ALA A 55 -3.08 3.92 -10.89
CA ALA A 55 -3.30 4.28 -9.49
C ALA A 55 -2.06 4.92 -8.88
N ASP A 56 -1.64 6.08 -9.41
CA ASP A 56 -0.53 6.84 -8.85
C ASP A 56 -0.98 7.67 -7.64
N ALA A 57 -0.03 8.34 -6.98
CA ALA A 57 -0.32 9.10 -5.76
C ALA A 57 -1.40 10.16 -5.99
N VAL A 58 -1.32 10.91 -7.09
CA VAL A 58 -2.28 11.98 -7.38
C VAL A 58 -3.68 11.40 -7.56
N SER A 59 -3.78 10.32 -8.34
CA SER A 59 -5.06 9.67 -8.62
C SER A 59 -5.70 9.13 -7.36
N ILE A 60 -4.92 8.46 -6.51
CA ILE A 60 -5.41 7.88 -5.26
C ILE A 60 -5.81 8.97 -4.26
N ILE A 61 -4.95 9.97 -4.06
CA ILE A 61 -5.20 11.04 -3.09
C ILE A 61 -6.47 11.81 -3.47
N SER A 62 -6.68 12.06 -4.75
CA SER A 62 -7.88 12.79 -5.21
C SER A 62 -9.18 12.02 -4.96
N ARG A 63 -9.12 10.70 -4.83
CA ARG A 63 -10.29 9.84 -4.61
C ARG A 63 -10.54 9.50 -3.15
N CYS A 64 -9.58 9.74 -2.26
CA CYS A 64 -9.69 9.40 -0.86
C CYS A 64 -10.57 10.41 -0.11
N LYS A 65 -11.19 9.93 0.98
CA LYS A 65 -11.85 10.81 1.95
C LYS A 65 -10.79 11.63 2.67
N GLU A 66 -11.17 12.78 3.22
CA GLU A 66 -10.23 13.71 3.85
C GLU A 66 -9.33 13.07 4.91
N ASN A 67 -9.89 12.20 5.74
CA ASN A 67 -9.13 11.53 6.79
C ASN A 67 -8.11 10.53 6.24
N ILE A 68 -8.29 10.06 5.01
CA ILE A 68 -7.39 9.11 4.38
C ILE A 68 -6.34 9.82 3.50
N LYS A 69 -6.69 10.99 2.96
CA LYS A 69 -5.78 11.77 2.11
C LYS A 69 -4.45 12.05 2.79
N ALA A 70 -4.48 12.48 4.04
CA ALA A 70 -3.26 12.80 4.79
C ALA A 70 -2.38 11.56 4.97
N ILE A 71 -3.01 10.41 5.23
CA ILE A 71 -2.28 9.15 5.40
C ILE A 71 -1.65 8.71 4.08
N ALA A 72 -2.39 8.79 2.97
CA ALA A 72 -1.87 8.44 1.65
C ALA A 72 -0.70 9.34 1.26
N TYR A 73 -0.84 10.64 1.49
CA TYR A 73 0.21 11.62 1.21
C TYR A 73 1.47 11.33 2.04
N GLU A 74 1.30 11.08 3.33
CA GLU A 74 2.41 10.73 4.21
C GLU A 74 3.14 9.48 3.73
N CYS A 75 2.39 8.43 3.38
CA CYS A 75 2.98 7.19 2.89
C CYS A 75 3.81 7.44 1.62
N ALA A 76 3.30 8.23 0.69
CA ALA A 76 4.01 8.53 -0.55
C ALA A 76 5.30 9.32 -0.31
N GLN A 77 5.32 10.18 0.71
CA GLN A 77 6.46 11.02 1.00
C GLN A 77 7.54 10.36 1.85
N THR A 78 7.19 9.36 2.64
CA THR A 78 8.09 8.79 3.64
C THR A 78 8.62 7.42 3.29
N VAL A 79 8.63 7.07 2.00
CA VAL A 79 9.17 5.78 1.55
C VAL A 79 10.66 5.69 1.89
N PRO A 80 11.06 4.68 2.70
CA PRO A 80 12.46 4.57 3.11
C PRO A 80 13.38 4.11 1.99
N SER A 81 12.97 3.12 1.19
CA SER A 81 13.76 2.60 0.08
C SER A 81 12.89 1.74 -0.83
N VAL A 82 12.83 2.07 -2.11
CA VAL A 82 12.05 1.28 -3.08
C VAL A 82 12.66 -0.09 -3.33
N SER A 83 13.96 -0.24 -3.14
CA SER A 83 14.64 -1.52 -3.34
C SER A 83 14.24 -2.56 -2.29
N GLY A 84 13.69 -2.13 -1.15
CA GLY A 84 13.24 -3.02 -0.09
C GLY A 84 11.80 -3.54 -0.26
N PHE A 85 11.17 -3.31 -1.41
CA PHE A 85 9.75 -3.60 -1.58
C PHE A 85 9.36 -5.03 -1.21
N ASN A 86 10.09 -6.02 -1.71
CA ASN A 86 9.80 -7.42 -1.39
C ASN A 86 9.94 -7.71 0.12
N THR A 87 10.92 -7.11 0.77
CA THR A 87 11.11 -7.24 2.22
C THR A 87 9.91 -6.68 2.97
N TYR A 88 9.41 -5.53 2.56
CA TYR A 88 8.24 -4.92 3.20
C TYR A 88 6.98 -5.75 2.97
N ILE A 89 6.78 -6.25 1.75
CA ILE A 89 5.66 -7.13 1.44
C ILE A 89 5.68 -8.36 2.32
N ASN A 90 6.84 -9.00 2.46
CA ASN A 90 6.98 -10.20 3.29
C ASN A 90 6.73 -9.89 4.76
N CYS A 91 7.15 -8.72 5.23
CA CYS A 91 6.89 -8.30 6.61
C CYS A 91 5.40 -8.14 6.88
N VAL A 92 4.65 -7.56 5.94
CA VAL A 92 3.19 -7.43 6.06
C VAL A 92 2.54 -8.82 6.10
N LEU A 93 2.96 -9.70 5.19
CA LEU A 93 2.42 -11.06 5.12
C LEU A 93 2.70 -11.85 6.42
N ASP A 94 3.92 -11.77 6.94
CA ASP A 94 4.29 -12.45 8.18
C ASP A 94 3.49 -11.90 9.36
N GLY A 95 3.31 -10.59 9.43
CA GLY A 95 2.51 -9.96 10.48
C GLY A 95 1.06 -10.42 10.44
N TYR A 96 0.50 -10.56 9.25
CA TYR A 96 -0.86 -11.08 9.08
C TYR A 96 -0.96 -12.52 9.56
N ARG A 97 -0.02 -13.38 9.17
CA ARG A 97 -0.01 -14.79 9.58
C ARG A 97 0.06 -14.95 11.09
N LYS A 98 0.81 -14.08 11.76
CA LYS A 98 0.93 -14.11 13.23
C LYS A 98 -0.36 -13.71 13.94
N ARG A 99 -1.25 -12.97 13.26
CA ARG A 99 -2.54 -12.56 13.83
C ARG A 99 -3.66 -13.55 13.57
N LEU A 100 -3.41 -14.56 12.77
CA LEU A 100 -4.44 -15.57 12.45
C LEU A 100 -4.73 -16.51 13.62
#